data_ccb9a44de087e17449f335ed0f2d3383
#
_entry.id   ccb9a44de087e17449f335ed0f2d3383
#
_cell.length_a   1.000
_cell.length_b   1.000
_cell.length_c   1.000
_cell.angle_alpha   90.00
_cell.angle_beta   90.00
_cell.angle_gamma   90.00
#
_symmetry.space_group_name_H-M   'P 1'
#
loop_
_entity.id
_entity.type
_entity.pdbx_description
1 polymer ?
#
loop_
_entity_poly.entity_id
_entity_poly.type
_entity_poly.pdbx_seq_one_letter_code
_entity_poly.pdbx_strand_id
1 'polypeptide(L)'
;MDEKTMIENFYIQLFEGKQVRIVWDAEKEKYYFAVADIVQVLTDTVNPRDYIKKMLRRDPELKSKWGTICPPVEMIALDGKRRKTQAADLEGIFRIIQSIPSKKAEPVKKWLAEVGAQRVDQMIDPELTFQMAVEDYRRQGYSDRWINERMRSSRTCVII
;
A
#
# COMPACT_ATOMS: atom_id res chain seq x y z
N MET A 1 -7.57 -10.93 16.57
CA MET A 1 -6.54 -10.09 15.91
C MET A 1 -7.11 -8.69 15.82
N ASP A 2 -6.40 -7.68 16.27
CA ASP A 2 -6.88 -6.31 16.16
C ASP A 2 -6.77 -5.79 14.71
N GLU A 3 -7.52 -4.75 14.40
CA GLU A 3 -7.58 -4.18 13.06
C GLU A 3 -6.21 -3.71 12.56
N LYS A 4 -5.40 -3.13 13.44
CA LYS A 4 -4.05 -2.67 13.13
C LYS A 4 -3.15 -3.83 12.68
N THR A 5 -3.17 -4.94 13.41
CA THR A 5 -2.40 -6.13 13.08
C THR A 5 -2.82 -6.75 11.74
N MET A 6 -4.13 -6.74 11.44
CA MET A 6 -4.64 -7.21 10.16
C MET A 6 -4.14 -6.35 8.99
N ILE A 7 -4.16 -5.04 9.15
CA ILE A 7 -3.68 -4.09 8.14
C ILE A 7 -2.17 -4.25 7.91
N GLU A 8 -1.40 -4.32 8.98
CA GLU A 8 0.06 -4.52 8.88
C GLU A 8 0.39 -5.85 8.18
N ASN A 9 -0.30 -6.94 8.52
CA ASN A 9 -0.13 -8.24 7.86
C ASN A 9 -0.47 -8.18 6.37
N PHE A 10 -1.52 -7.45 5.99
CA PHE A 10 -1.87 -7.25 4.58
C PHE A 10 -0.74 -6.58 3.80
N TYR A 11 -0.17 -5.51 4.35
CA TYR A 11 0.96 -4.83 3.73
C TYR A 11 2.23 -5.69 3.67
N ILE A 12 2.50 -6.48 4.71
CA ILE A 12 3.62 -7.43 4.70
C ILE A 12 3.44 -8.46 3.57
N GLN A 13 2.25 -8.97 3.36
CA GLN A 13 1.96 -9.90 2.26
C GLN A 13 2.12 -9.23 0.88
N LEU A 14 1.67 -7.99 0.74
CA LEU A 14 1.81 -7.23 -0.51
C LEU A 14 3.28 -7.10 -0.93
N PHE A 15 4.19 -7.02 0.03
CA PHE A 15 5.64 -6.94 -0.19
C PHE A 15 6.37 -8.27 0.05
N GLU A 16 5.73 -9.38 -0.28
CA GLU A 16 6.31 -10.74 -0.25
C GLU A 16 6.83 -11.20 1.13
N GLY A 17 6.22 -10.74 2.21
CA GLY A 17 6.57 -11.13 3.58
C GLY A 17 7.89 -10.55 4.08
N LYS A 18 8.52 -9.63 3.34
CA LYS A 18 9.73 -8.95 3.79
C LYS A 18 9.42 -7.78 4.70
N GLN A 19 10.31 -7.51 5.65
CA GLN A 19 10.10 -6.43 6.59
C GLN A 19 10.26 -5.06 5.94
N VAL A 20 9.16 -4.33 5.91
CA VAL A 20 9.09 -2.92 5.53
C VAL A 20 8.64 -2.13 6.75
N ARG A 21 9.37 -1.09 7.13
CA ARG A 21 8.97 -0.24 8.25
C ARG A 21 7.75 0.57 7.86
N ILE A 22 6.73 0.56 8.72
CA ILE A 22 5.45 1.21 8.54
C ILE A 22 5.15 2.05 9.78
N VAL A 23 4.68 3.28 9.59
CA VAL A 23 4.27 4.19 10.66
C VAL A 23 2.88 4.75 10.37
N TRP A 24 2.03 4.77 11.37
CA TRP A 24 0.73 5.45 11.32
C TRP A 24 0.87 6.93 11.65
N ASP A 25 0.44 7.79 10.75
CA ASP A 25 0.31 9.24 10.99
C ASP A 25 -1.14 9.55 11.37
N ALA A 26 -1.36 9.86 12.65
CA ALA A 26 -2.69 10.11 13.19
C ALA A 26 -3.30 11.43 12.71
N GLU A 27 -2.48 12.42 12.33
CA GLU A 27 -2.99 13.71 11.83
C GLU A 27 -3.52 13.57 10.40
N LYS A 28 -2.81 12.80 9.57
CA LYS A 28 -3.17 12.57 8.17
C LYS A 28 -4.05 11.33 7.97
N GLU A 29 -4.23 10.54 9.04
CA GLU A 29 -4.96 9.27 9.01
C GLU A 29 -4.47 8.33 7.89
N LYS A 30 -3.14 8.19 7.79
CA LYS A 30 -2.48 7.39 6.75
C LYS A 30 -1.31 6.60 7.31
N TYR A 31 -1.05 5.44 6.69
CA TYR A 31 0.20 4.71 6.87
C TYR A 31 1.29 5.25 5.96
N TYR A 32 2.48 5.40 6.51
CA TYR A 32 3.70 5.75 5.77
C TYR A 32 4.68 4.61 5.78
N PHE A 33 5.25 4.34 4.63
CA PHE A 33 6.18 3.24 4.38
C PHE A 33 7.57 3.78 4.10
N ALA A 34 8.60 3.18 4.70
CA ALA A 34 9.98 3.56 4.41
C ALA A 34 10.33 3.25 2.96
N VAL A 35 10.63 4.27 2.17
CA VAL A 35 10.90 4.12 0.73
C VAL A 35 12.14 3.26 0.48
N ALA A 36 13.20 3.42 1.29
CA ALA A 36 14.40 2.61 1.18
C ALA A 36 14.12 1.12 1.36
N ASP A 37 13.23 0.75 2.28
CA ASP A 37 12.86 -0.64 2.53
C ASP A 37 12.09 -1.23 1.33
N ILE A 38 11.16 -0.48 0.76
CA ILE A 38 10.41 -0.87 -0.44
C ILE A 38 11.34 -1.09 -1.63
N VAL A 39 12.25 -0.15 -1.86
CA VAL A 39 13.23 -0.26 -2.96
C VAL A 39 14.12 -1.48 -2.75
N GLN A 40 14.57 -1.74 -1.54
CA GLN A 40 15.39 -2.91 -1.24
C GLN A 40 14.66 -4.23 -1.47
N VAL A 41 13.40 -4.31 -1.06
CA VAL A 41 12.56 -5.50 -1.29
C VAL A 41 12.35 -5.78 -2.77
N LEU A 42 12.11 -4.75 -3.56
CA LEU A 42 11.74 -4.88 -4.98
C LEU A 42 12.93 -4.92 -5.95
N THR A 43 14.15 -4.68 -5.47
CA THR A 43 15.33 -4.61 -6.35
C THR A 43 16.51 -5.45 -5.88
N ASP A 44 16.52 -5.93 -4.63
CA ASP A 44 17.68 -6.55 -3.95
C ASP A 44 18.92 -5.66 -3.91
N THR A 45 18.78 -4.37 -4.10
CA THR A 45 19.93 -3.47 -4.03
C THR A 45 20.55 -3.47 -2.63
N VAL A 46 21.89 -3.44 -2.57
CA VAL A 46 22.61 -3.27 -1.30
C VAL A 46 22.70 -1.81 -0.88
N ASN A 47 22.42 -0.89 -1.80
CA ASN A 47 22.44 0.55 -1.55
C ASN A 47 21.15 1.23 -2.09
N PRO A 48 20.07 1.25 -1.29
CA PRO A 48 18.81 1.87 -1.69
C PRO A 48 18.95 3.36 -2.04
N ARG A 49 19.79 4.11 -1.36
CA ARG A 49 20.01 5.54 -1.63
C ARG A 49 20.54 5.81 -3.03
N ASP A 50 21.54 5.04 -3.44
CA ASP A 50 22.11 5.16 -4.78
C ASP A 50 21.09 4.73 -5.86
N TYR A 51 20.34 3.67 -5.58
CA TYR A 51 19.27 3.23 -6.47
C TYR A 51 18.20 4.33 -6.68
N ILE A 52 17.75 4.97 -5.60
CA ILE A 52 16.78 6.07 -5.65
C ILE A 52 17.33 7.24 -6.48
N LYS A 53 18.58 7.62 -6.30
CA LYS A 53 19.21 8.67 -7.11
C LYS A 53 19.20 8.35 -8.60
N LYS A 54 19.53 7.11 -8.96
CA LYS A 54 19.50 6.64 -10.36
C LYS A 54 18.08 6.61 -10.92
N MET A 55 17.12 6.14 -10.13
CA MET A 55 15.72 6.11 -10.48
C MET A 55 15.18 7.52 -10.77
N LEU A 56 15.48 8.49 -9.92
CA LEU A 56 15.04 9.88 -10.09
C LEU A 56 15.68 10.56 -11.30
N ARG A 57 16.88 10.17 -11.72
CA ARG A 57 17.47 10.65 -12.97
C ARG A 57 16.71 10.16 -14.21
N ARG A 58 16.16 8.94 -14.14
CA ARG A 58 15.41 8.32 -15.25
C ARG A 58 13.96 8.78 -15.32
N ASP A 59 13.41 9.28 -14.20
CA ASP A 59 12.02 9.74 -14.09
C ASP A 59 11.97 11.20 -13.58
N PRO A 60 12.11 12.18 -14.50
CA PRO A 60 12.10 13.60 -14.14
C PRO A 60 10.78 14.05 -13.50
N GLU A 61 9.67 13.46 -13.87
CA GLU A 61 8.34 13.77 -13.31
C GLU A 61 8.26 13.34 -11.84
N LEU A 62 8.74 12.14 -11.53
CA LEU A 62 8.83 11.67 -10.14
C LEU A 62 9.81 12.54 -9.33
N LYS A 63 10.95 12.90 -9.93
CA LYS A 63 11.95 13.75 -9.29
C LYS A 63 11.38 15.11 -8.90
N SER A 64 10.59 15.75 -9.76
CA SER A 64 9.98 17.05 -9.50
C SER A 64 9.01 17.02 -8.32
N LYS A 65 8.36 15.89 -8.07
CA LYS A 65 7.37 15.68 -7.01
C LYS A 65 7.93 14.96 -5.78
N TRP A 66 9.20 14.60 -5.78
CA TRP A 66 9.79 13.73 -4.77
C TRP A 66 9.59 14.23 -3.34
N GLY A 67 9.83 15.52 -3.08
CA GLY A 67 9.67 16.09 -1.74
C GLY A 67 8.23 16.06 -1.22
N THR A 68 7.25 16.12 -2.11
CA THR A 68 5.83 16.01 -1.76
C THR A 68 5.40 14.57 -1.55
N ILE A 69 5.89 13.65 -2.39
CA ILE A 69 5.57 12.21 -2.32
C ILE A 69 6.24 11.54 -1.13
N CYS A 70 7.48 11.95 -0.82
CA CYS A 70 8.33 11.32 0.20
C CYS A 70 8.75 12.32 1.29
N PRO A 71 7.83 12.80 2.13
CA PRO A 71 8.20 13.62 3.28
C PRO A 71 9.06 12.82 4.27
N PRO A 72 9.94 13.48 5.04
CA PRO A 72 10.64 12.82 6.12
C PRO A 72 9.69 12.48 7.28
N VAL A 73 9.71 11.24 7.72
CA VAL A 73 8.91 10.73 8.84
C VAL A 73 9.84 10.07 9.85
N GLU A 74 9.59 10.28 11.15
CA GLU A 74 10.36 9.61 12.19
C GLU A 74 10.08 8.11 12.22
N MET A 75 11.14 7.33 12.07
CA MET A 75 11.10 5.87 12.17
C MET A 75 12.28 5.34 12.99
N ILE A 76 12.11 4.15 13.54
CA ILE A 76 13.18 3.46 14.25
C ILE A 76 14.15 2.87 13.22
N ALA A 77 15.42 3.28 13.30
CA ALA A 77 16.49 2.72 12.47
C ALA A 77 16.98 1.36 13.03
N LEU A 78 17.83 0.67 12.24
CA LEU A 78 18.38 -0.63 12.64
C LEU A 78 19.18 -0.59 13.95
N ASP A 79 19.77 0.56 14.29
CA ASP A 79 20.49 0.79 15.54
C ASP A 79 19.58 1.12 16.74
N GLY A 80 18.25 1.04 16.57
CA GLY A 80 17.26 1.36 17.59
C GLY A 80 17.00 2.85 17.82
N LYS A 81 17.69 3.74 17.12
CA LYS A 81 17.52 5.19 17.25
C LYS A 81 16.41 5.70 16.34
N ARG A 82 15.69 6.71 16.80
CA ARG A 82 14.74 7.44 15.98
C ARG A 82 15.46 8.33 14.98
N ARG A 83 15.11 8.21 13.72
CA ARG A 83 15.68 9.03 12.64
C ARG A 83 14.59 9.43 11.67
N LYS A 84 14.73 10.61 11.07
CA LYS A 84 13.91 11.03 9.95
C LYS A 84 14.27 10.18 8.73
N THR A 85 13.27 9.49 8.21
CA THR A 85 13.38 8.57 7.07
C THR A 85 12.44 9.02 5.97
N GLN A 86 12.88 9.04 4.73
CA GLN A 86 11.99 9.29 3.59
C GLN A 86 10.94 8.19 3.54
N ALA A 87 9.68 8.58 3.64
CA ALA A 87 8.55 7.69 3.65
C ALA A 87 7.44 8.23 2.75
N ALA A 88 6.67 7.33 2.19
CA ALA A 88 5.53 7.68 1.36
C ALA A 88 4.28 6.95 1.84
N ASP A 89 3.12 7.54 1.61
CA ASP A 89 1.85 6.85 1.76
C ASP A 89 1.65 5.82 0.64
N LEU A 90 0.56 5.07 0.69
CA LEU A 90 0.33 3.98 -0.26
C LEU A 90 0.29 4.48 -1.72
N GLU A 91 -0.35 5.62 -1.97
CA GLU A 91 -0.38 6.24 -3.31
C GLU A 91 1.02 6.60 -3.80
N GLY A 92 1.83 7.21 -2.95
CA GLY A 92 3.22 7.53 -3.25
C GLY A 92 4.07 6.29 -3.50
N ILE A 93 3.90 5.24 -2.72
CA ILE A 93 4.58 3.96 -2.92
C ILE A 93 4.21 3.34 -4.27
N PHE A 94 2.95 3.34 -4.65
CA PHE A 94 2.52 2.82 -5.95
C PHE A 94 3.11 3.63 -7.12
N ARG A 95 3.20 4.96 -6.96
CA ARG A 95 3.87 5.79 -7.97
C ARG A 95 5.37 5.47 -8.09
N ILE A 96 6.05 5.23 -6.98
CA ILE A 96 7.47 4.86 -6.96
C ILE A 96 7.67 3.48 -7.63
N ILE A 97 6.82 2.51 -7.32
CA ILE A 97 6.89 1.17 -7.91
C ILE A 97 6.80 1.21 -9.44
N GLN A 98 5.99 2.10 -10.00
CA GLN A 98 5.89 2.27 -11.45
C GLN A 98 7.20 2.70 -12.11
N SER A 99 8.11 3.32 -11.37
CA SER A 99 9.43 3.74 -11.83
C SER A 99 10.54 2.72 -11.61
N ILE A 100 10.23 1.58 -11.01
CA ILE A 100 11.19 0.51 -10.72
C ILE A 100 11.18 -0.53 -11.86
N PRO A 101 12.23 -0.64 -12.70
CA PRO A 101 12.25 -1.58 -13.82
C PRO A 101 12.70 -3.00 -13.43
N SER A 102 12.76 -3.32 -12.15
CA SER A 102 13.20 -4.63 -11.66
C SER A 102 12.14 -5.72 -11.94
N LYS A 103 12.61 -6.92 -12.29
CA LYS A 103 11.76 -8.10 -12.42
C LYS A 103 11.04 -8.46 -11.11
N LYS A 104 11.63 -8.14 -9.97
CA LYS A 104 11.01 -8.34 -8.64
C LYS A 104 9.81 -7.43 -8.39
N ALA A 105 9.72 -6.30 -9.08
CA ALA A 105 8.56 -5.42 -9.01
C ALA A 105 7.38 -5.89 -9.90
N GLU A 106 7.60 -6.82 -10.82
CA GLU A 106 6.55 -7.28 -11.76
C GLU A 106 5.32 -7.88 -11.06
N PRO A 107 5.42 -8.71 -10.01
CA PRO A 107 4.23 -9.22 -9.31
C PRO A 107 3.36 -8.10 -8.73
N VAL A 108 3.97 -7.06 -8.16
CA VAL A 108 3.24 -5.91 -7.61
C VAL A 108 2.62 -5.07 -8.73
N LYS A 109 3.35 -4.86 -9.83
CA LYS A 109 2.83 -4.15 -11.02
C LYS A 109 1.64 -4.88 -11.63
N LYS A 110 1.72 -6.21 -11.75
CA LYS A 110 0.61 -7.04 -12.22
C LYS A 110 -0.62 -6.90 -11.32
N TRP A 111 -0.41 -7.02 -10.01
CA TRP A 111 -1.47 -6.85 -9.03
C TRP A 111 -2.11 -5.46 -9.12
N LEU A 112 -1.32 -4.38 -9.29
CA LEU A 112 -1.84 -3.02 -9.48
C LEU A 112 -2.71 -2.90 -10.74
N ALA A 113 -2.31 -3.55 -11.84
CA ALA A 113 -3.10 -3.59 -13.06
C ALA A 113 -4.44 -4.31 -12.85
N GLU A 114 -4.44 -5.42 -12.15
CA GLU A 114 -5.65 -6.18 -11.81
C GLU A 114 -6.59 -5.37 -10.91
N VAL A 115 -6.08 -4.75 -9.85
CA VAL A 115 -6.86 -3.91 -8.94
C VAL A 115 -7.42 -2.68 -9.67
N GLY A 116 -6.63 -2.05 -10.51
CA GLY A 116 -7.08 -0.91 -11.32
C GLY A 116 -8.23 -1.30 -12.26
N ALA A 117 -8.11 -2.42 -12.96
CA ALA A 117 -9.16 -2.94 -13.83
C ALA A 117 -10.44 -3.28 -13.04
N GLN A 118 -10.31 -3.97 -11.91
CA GLN A 118 -11.44 -4.27 -11.02
C GLN A 118 -12.15 -3.00 -10.54
N ARG A 119 -11.39 -1.96 -10.21
CA ARG A 119 -12.00 -0.70 -9.78
C ARG A 119 -12.78 -0.02 -10.91
N VAL A 120 -12.29 -0.06 -12.12
CA VAL A 120 -13.02 0.44 -13.29
C VAL A 120 -14.31 -0.35 -13.51
N ASP A 121 -14.24 -1.68 -13.43
CA ASP A 121 -15.43 -2.54 -13.55
C ASP A 121 -16.49 -2.20 -12.50
N GLN A 122 -16.07 -1.97 -11.25
CA GLN A 122 -16.96 -1.52 -10.16
C GLN A 122 -17.59 -0.14 -10.41
N MET A 123 -16.88 0.75 -11.10
CA MET A 123 -17.43 2.06 -11.47
C MET A 123 -18.48 1.94 -12.57
N ILE A 124 -18.32 0.97 -13.46
CA ILE A 124 -19.29 0.67 -14.52
C ILE A 124 -20.50 -0.08 -13.97
N ASP A 125 -20.25 -1.08 -13.12
CA ASP A 125 -21.27 -1.87 -12.44
C ASP A 125 -21.06 -1.83 -10.91
N PRO A 126 -21.71 -0.88 -10.20
CA PRO A 126 -21.54 -0.73 -8.76
C PRO A 126 -21.97 -1.95 -7.93
N GLU A 127 -22.77 -2.84 -8.47
CA GLU A 127 -23.19 -4.10 -7.80
C GLU A 127 -21.96 -4.99 -7.50
N LEU A 128 -20.93 -4.95 -8.33
CA LEU A 128 -19.68 -5.68 -8.13
C LEU A 128 -18.98 -5.27 -6.82
N THR A 129 -19.16 -4.04 -6.36
CA THR A 129 -18.58 -3.58 -5.09
C THR A 129 -19.12 -4.38 -3.91
N PHE A 130 -20.41 -4.69 -3.92
CA PHE A 130 -21.03 -5.51 -2.87
C PHE A 130 -20.54 -6.96 -2.90
N GLN A 131 -20.40 -7.53 -4.08
CA GLN A 131 -19.87 -8.89 -4.24
C GLN A 131 -18.43 -8.98 -3.72
N MET A 132 -17.60 -8.03 -4.09
CA MET A 132 -16.21 -7.98 -3.62
C MET A 132 -16.10 -7.73 -2.12
N ALA A 133 -16.97 -6.89 -1.55
CA ALA A 133 -17.02 -6.70 -0.09
C ALA A 133 -17.35 -8.00 0.64
N VAL A 134 -18.28 -8.80 0.12
CA VAL A 134 -18.61 -10.12 0.68
C VAL A 134 -17.41 -11.05 0.63
N GLU A 135 -16.69 -11.10 -0.49
CA GLU A 135 -15.48 -11.92 -0.63
C GLU A 135 -14.37 -11.48 0.32
N ASP A 136 -14.17 -10.18 0.48
CA ASP A 136 -13.17 -9.64 1.40
C ASP A 136 -13.48 -9.99 2.86
N TYR A 137 -14.74 -9.87 3.29
CA TYR A 137 -15.15 -10.31 4.63
C TYR A 137 -14.96 -11.81 4.84
N ARG A 138 -15.26 -12.65 3.84
CA ARG A 138 -14.99 -14.09 3.91
C ARG A 138 -13.50 -14.38 4.06
N ARG A 139 -12.66 -13.68 3.31
CA ARG A 139 -11.20 -13.81 3.40
C ARG A 139 -10.66 -13.41 4.77
N GLN A 140 -11.30 -12.42 5.41
CA GLN A 140 -11.00 -12.01 6.79
C GLN A 140 -11.55 -12.98 7.85
N GLY A 141 -12.29 -14.01 7.47
CA GLY A 141 -12.78 -15.05 8.37
C GLY A 141 -14.15 -14.80 8.98
N TYR A 142 -14.89 -13.79 8.52
CA TYR A 142 -16.25 -13.55 8.99
C TYR A 142 -17.22 -14.61 8.46
N SER A 143 -18.21 -15.02 9.31
CA SER A 143 -19.23 -15.98 8.91
C SER A 143 -20.23 -15.38 7.91
N ASP A 144 -20.80 -16.22 7.04
CA ASP A 144 -21.83 -15.78 6.09
C ASP A 144 -23.04 -15.16 6.79
N ARG A 145 -23.41 -15.65 8.00
CA ARG A 145 -24.48 -15.04 8.81
C ARG A 145 -24.15 -13.60 9.17
N TRP A 146 -22.95 -13.35 9.70
CA TRP A 146 -22.50 -12.00 10.06
C TRP A 146 -22.44 -11.10 8.84
N ILE A 147 -21.91 -11.60 7.72
CA ILE A 147 -21.80 -10.84 6.46
C ILE A 147 -23.19 -10.41 5.98
N ASN A 148 -24.16 -11.33 5.98
CA ASN A 148 -25.53 -11.03 5.56
C ASN A 148 -26.19 -9.97 6.44
N GLU A 149 -26.01 -10.04 7.76
CA GLU A 149 -26.54 -9.02 8.69
C GLU A 149 -25.87 -7.67 8.44
N ARG A 150 -24.56 -7.64 8.25
CA ARG A 150 -23.80 -6.41 7.97
C ARG A 150 -24.22 -5.76 6.65
N MET A 151 -24.37 -6.54 5.59
CA MET A 151 -24.78 -6.03 4.27
C MET A 151 -26.21 -5.50 4.28
N ARG A 152 -27.13 -6.12 5.04
CA ARG A 152 -28.49 -5.60 5.23
C ARG A 152 -28.49 -4.24 5.92
N SER A 153 -27.73 -4.08 7.00
CA SER A 153 -27.63 -2.82 7.73
C SER A 153 -27.05 -1.69 6.89
N SER A 154 -26.06 -1.99 6.04
CA SER A 154 -25.46 -1.02 5.12
C SER A 154 -26.43 -0.53 4.06
N ARG A 155 -27.30 -1.40 3.52
CA ARG A 155 -28.35 -1.01 2.57
C ARG A 155 -29.38 -0.06 3.19
N THR A 156 -29.66 -0.21 4.47
CA THR A 156 -30.64 0.65 5.18
C THR A 156 -30.06 2.03 5.46
N CYS A 157 -28.74 2.19 5.61
CA CYS A 157 -28.09 3.48 5.86
C CYS A 157 -27.90 4.35 4.61
N VAL A 158 -28.04 3.80 3.41
CA VAL A 158 -27.75 4.52 2.14
C VAL A 158 -28.99 5.22 1.55
N ILE A 159 -30.16 5.04 2.12
CA ILE A 159 -31.41 5.60 1.62
C ILE A 159 -31.98 6.68 2.58
N ILE A 160 -31.09 7.52 3.12
CA ILE A 160 -31.53 8.73 3.83
C ILE A 160 -30.98 9.95 3.13
#